data_777f050614349b9a4f222bdd1ef2e58d
#
_entry.id   777f050614349b9a4f222bdd1ef2e58d
#
_cell.length_a   1.000
_cell.length_b   1.000
_cell.length_c   1.000
_cell.angle_alpha   90.00
_cell.angle_beta   90.00
_cell.angle_gamma   90.00
#
_symmetry.space_group_name_H-M   'P 1'
#
loop_
_entity.id
_entity.type
_entity.pdbx_description
1 polymer ?
#
loop_
_entity_poly.entity_id
_entity_poly.type
_entity_poly.pdbx_seq_one_letter_code
_entity_poly.pdbx_strand_id
1 'polypeptide(L)'
;ELIELGKYEEADATIIVQLKEKPRDAQWRYLEALLKAEMGLSMKNKDILDNAVFLFERLSEEFPELPEPYNNLAVLYDKMGQEQKAIRSFKLAILNNPDYTLAYENLADLYLFLARETYLEGMSKGRKNNDRLEAKSNFLKNIPFFSSKSLDLETLKKEGVAK
;
A
#
# COMPACT_ATOMS: atom_id res chain seq x y z
N GLU A 1 8.50 -0.51 14.93
CA GLU A 1 8.92 -1.74 15.65
C GLU A 1 7.72 -2.51 16.24
N LEU A 2 6.89 -1.92 17.14
CA LEU A 2 5.74 -2.66 17.73
C LEU A 2 4.76 -3.17 16.67
N ILE A 3 4.45 -2.36 15.66
CA ILE A 3 3.57 -2.74 14.55
C ILE A 3 4.17 -3.91 13.76
N GLU A 4 5.45 -3.85 13.44
CA GLU A 4 6.19 -4.91 12.72
C GLU A 4 6.23 -6.24 13.52
N LEU A 5 6.28 -6.15 14.84
CA LEU A 5 6.25 -7.28 15.75
C LEU A 5 4.83 -7.83 15.99
N GLY A 6 3.79 -7.21 15.41
CA GLY A 6 2.40 -7.59 15.62
C GLY A 6 1.86 -7.26 17.01
N LYS A 7 2.55 -6.42 17.78
CA LYS A 7 2.14 -5.98 19.12
C LYS A 7 1.19 -4.80 19.02
N TYR A 8 0.03 -5.05 18.44
CA TYR A 8 -0.91 -4.00 18.04
C TYR A 8 -1.51 -3.24 19.22
N GLU A 9 -1.81 -3.92 20.33
CA GLU A 9 -2.37 -3.29 21.54
C GLU A 9 -1.36 -2.33 22.19
N GLU A 10 -0.08 -2.73 22.27
CA GLU A 10 0.99 -1.87 22.81
C GLU A 10 1.23 -0.65 21.91
N ALA A 11 1.20 -0.86 20.57
CA ALA A 11 1.34 0.21 19.60
C ALA A 11 0.17 1.19 19.70
N ASP A 12 -1.07 0.70 19.75
CA ASP A 12 -2.29 1.52 19.86
C ASP A 12 -2.29 2.38 21.13
N ALA A 13 -1.95 1.78 22.28
CA ALA A 13 -1.85 2.51 23.55
C ALA A 13 -0.82 3.66 23.47
N THR A 14 0.34 3.41 22.85
CA THR A 14 1.38 4.42 22.68
C THR A 14 0.91 5.55 21.77
N ILE A 15 0.31 5.22 20.63
CA ILE A 15 -0.20 6.19 19.64
C ILE A 15 -1.30 7.06 20.25
N ILE A 16 -2.25 6.46 20.99
CA ILE A 16 -3.34 7.19 21.66
C ILE A 16 -2.79 8.23 22.64
N VAL A 17 -1.78 7.88 23.43
CA VAL A 17 -1.16 8.83 24.38
C VAL A 17 -0.55 10.01 23.64
N GLN A 18 0.20 9.76 22.57
CA GLN A 18 0.86 10.79 21.80
C GLN A 18 -0.14 11.69 21.07
N LEU A 19 -1.19 11.12 20.50
CA LEU A 19 -2.24 11.89 19.81
C LEU A 19 -3.10 12.72 20.77
N LYS A 20 -3.22 12.35 22.05
CA LYS A 20 -3.84 13.22 23.06
C LYS A 20 -3.03 14.47 23.32
N GLU A 21 -1.71 14.38 23.31
CA GLU A 21 -0.80 15.52 23.53
C GLU A 21 -0.65 16.34 22.23
N LYS A 22 -0.56 15.67 21.09
CA LYS A 22 -0.28 16.25 19.77
C LYS A 22 -1.27 15.79 18.71
N PRO A 23 -2.54 16.21 18.74
CA PRO A 23 -3.59 15.66 17.89
C PRO A 23 -3.42 15.96 16.39
N ARG A 24 -2.57 16.90 16.02
CA ARG A 24 -2.28 17.28 14.63
C ARG A 24 -0.88 16.89 14.16
N ASP A 25 -0.16 16.10 14.94
CA ASP A 25 1.15 15.61 14.54
C ASP A 25 0.99 14.59 13.40
N ALA A 26 1.52 14.94 12.22
CA ALA A 26 1.39 14.14 11.01
C ALA A 26 1.97 12.73 11.18
N GLN A 27 3.06 12.62 11.93
CA GLN A 27 3.78 11.38 12.14
C GLN A 27 3.00 10.39 13.01
N TRP A 28 2.42 10.86 14.13
CA TRP A 28 1.60 10.00 14.99
C TRP A 28 0.29 9.60 14.30
N ARG A 29 -0.30 10.49 13.50
CA ARG A 29 -1.48 10.17 12.69
C ARG A 29 -1.15 9.17 11.57
N TYR A 30 0.03 9.29 10.98
CA TYR A 30 0.50 8.30 10.01
C TYR A 30 0.70 6.93 10.65
N LEU A 31 1.29 6.87 11.86
CA LEU A 31 1.43 5.64 12.62
C LEU A 31 0.09 5.00 12.99
N GLU A 32 -0.91 5.82 13.33
CA GLU A 32 -2.28 5.34 13.57
C GLU A 32 -2.86 4.68 12.33
N ALA A 33 -2.79 5.35 11.18
CA ALA A 33 -3.27 4.81 9.91
C ALA A 33 -2.56 3.50 9.54
N LEU A 34 -1.25 3.47 9.71
CA LEU A 34 -0.43 2.29 9.45
C LEU A 34 -0.77 1.13 10.38
N LEU A 35 -0.95 1.38 11.68
CA LEU A 35 -1.38 0.37 12.63
C LEU A 35 -2.73 -0.24 12.24
N LYS A 36 -3.72 0.60 11.90
CA LYS A 36 -5.05 0.11 11.46
C LYS A 36 -4.94 -0.68 10.15
N ALA A 37 -4.07 -0.29 9.23
CA ALA A 37 -3.83 -1.02 8.00
C ALA A 37 -3.28 -2.43 8.26
N GLU A 38 -2.21 -2.54 9.05
CA GLU A 38 -1.60 -3.82 9.40
C GLU A 38 -2.56 -4.73 10.19
N MET A 39 -3.26 -4.18 11.17
CA MET A 39 -4.31 -4.91 11.89
C MET A 39 -5.39 -5.44 10.95
N GLY A 40 -5.91 -4.57 10.09
CA GLY A 40 -6.98 -4.94 9.16
C GLY A 40 -6.55 -6.03 8.18
N LEU A 41 -5.32 -5.97 7.68
CA LEU A 41 -4.75 -7.00 6.80
C LEU A 41 -4.51 -8.32 7.53
N SER A 42 -3.91 -8.26 8.72
CA SER A 42 -3.62 -9.45 9.54
C SER A 42 -4.88 -10.18 9.97
N MET A 43 -5.89 -9.43 10.43
CA MET A 43 -7.16 -9.97 10.92
C MET A 43 -8.17 -10.23 9.80
N LYS A 44 -7.86 -9.84 8.54
CA LYS A 44 -8.78 -9.85 7.40
C LYS A 44 -10.11 -9.13 7.72
N ASN A 45 -10.01 -8.04 8.46
CA ASN A 45 -11.15 -7.27 8.93
C ASN A 45 -11.38 -6.04 8.05
N LYS A 46 -12.47 -6.06 7.29
CA LYS A 46 -12.82 -5.01 6.34
C LYS A 46 -13.06 -3.66 7.02
N ASP A 47 -13.73 -3.64 8.17
CA ASP A 47 -14.08 -2.38 8.85
C ASP A 47 -12.81 -1.66 9.35
N ILE A 48 -11.81 -2.42 9.80
CA ILE A 48 -10.51 -1.88 10.19
C ILE A 48 -9.76 -1.36 8.96
N LEU A 49 -9.82 -2.07 7.82
CA LEU A 49 -9.22 -1.61 6.56
C LEU A 49 -9.89 -0.32 6.06
N ASP A 50 -11.21 -0.25 6.09
CA ASP A 50 -11.96 0.95 5.69
C ASP A 50 -11.59 2.15 6.60
N ASN A 51 -11.36 1.92 7.89
CA ASN A 51 -10.86 2.94 8.82
C ASN A 51 -9.43 3.38 8.44
N ALA A 52 -8.54 2.44 8.13
CA ALA A 52 -7.18 2.79 7.69
C ALA A 52 -7.19 3.63 6.40
N VAL A 53 -8.03 3.26 5.44
CA VAL A 53 -8.24 4.06 4.21
C VAL A 53 -8.67 5.48 4.56
N PHE A 54 -9.68 5.64 5.41
CA PHE A 54 -10.17 6.95 5.85
C PHE A 54 -9.07 7.79 6.52
N LEU A 55 -8.24 7.17 7.37
CA LEU A 55 -7.14 7.87 8.05
C LEU A 55 -6.06 8.33 7.07
N PHE A 56 -5.68 7.49 6.09
CA PHE A 56 -4.72 7.88 5.07
C PHE A 56 -5.28 8.93 4.11
N GLU A 57 -6.57 8.85 3.72
CA GLU A 57 -7.22 9.88 2.90
C GLU A 57 -7.16 11.24 3.60
N ARG A 58 -7.57 11.30 4.87
CA ARG A 58 -7.50 12.52 5.67
C ARG A 58 -6.08 13.06 5.82
N LEU A 59 -5.11 12.17 6.02
CA LEU A 59 -3.71 12.57 6.14
C LEU A 59 -3.19 13.17 4.83
N SER A 60 -3.56 12.57 3.69
CA SER A 60 -3.19 13.07 2.37
C SER A 60 -3.85 14.42 2.03
N GLU A 61 -5.05 14.68 2.54
CA GLU A 61 -5.72 15.97 2.38
C GLU A 61 -5.08 17.09 3.23
N GLU A 62 -4.68 16.76 4.46
CA GLU A 62 -4.11 17.73 5.38
C GLU A 62 -2.60 17.99 5.16
N PHE A 63 -1.89 16.98 4.62
CA PHE A 63 -0.44 17.02 4.33
C PHE A 63 -0.18 16.53 2.89
N PRO A 64 -0.64 17.27 1.88
CA PRO A 64 -0.57 16.81 0.49
C PRO A 64 0.87 16.68 -0.04
N GLU A 65 1.85 17.30 0.62
CA GLU A 65 3.26 17.20 0.27
C GLU A 65 3.92 15.87 0.69
N LEU A 66 3.28 15.08 1.55
CA LEU A 66 3.81 13.79 2.00
C LEU A 66 3.43 12.68 0.99
N PRO A 67 4.39 11.99 0.36
CA PRO A 67 4.10 10.92 -0.59
C PRO A 67 3.69 9.60 0.08
N GLU A 68 4.13 9.35 1.32
CA GLU A 68 3.96 8.09 2.03
C GLU A 68 2.48 7.74 2.27
N PRO A 69 1.60 8.68 2.71
CA PRO A 69 0.18 8.39 2.85
C PRO A 69 -0.47 7.94 1.55
N TYR A 70 -0.14 8.58 0.42
CA TYR A 70 -0.66 8.20 -0.90
C TYR A 70 -0.17 6.81 -1.32
N ASN A 71 1.11 6.50 -1.08
CA ASN A 71 1.67 5.18 -1.38
C ASN A 71 0.97 4.07 -0.57
N ASN A 72 0.80 4.27 0.74
CA ASN A 72 0.17 3.27 1.59
C ASN A 72 -1.33 3.13 1.32
N LEU A 73 -2.01 4.23 1.01
CA LEU A 73 -3.38 4.21 0.52
C LEU A 73 -3.51 3.39 -0.77
N ALA A 74 -2.55 3.56 -1.70
CA ALA A 74 -2.52 2.78 -2.94
C ALA A 74 -2.32 1.29 -2.69
N VAL A 75 -1.41 0.92 -1.79
CA VAL A 75 -1.20 -0.48 -1.38
C VAL A 75 -2.48 -1.08 -0.77
N LEU A 76 -3.19 -0.34 0.08
CA LEU A 76 -4.46 -0.79 0.64
C LEU A 76 -5.52 -1.00 -0.43
N TYR A 77 -5.69 -0.03 -1.35
CA TYR A 77 -6.63 -0.15 -2.45
C TYR A 77 -6.34 -1.37 -3.34
N ASP A 78 -5.05 -1.63 -3.61
CA ASP A 78 -4.65 -2.81 -4.37
C ASP A 78 -5.01 -4.12 -3.63
N LYS A 79 -4.70 -4.22 -2.34
CA LYS A 79 -5.05 -5.38 -1.52
C LYS A 79 -6.57 -5.57 -1.37
N MET A 80 -7.34 -4.50 -1.54
CA MET A 80 -8.82 -4.53 -1.55
C MET A 80 -9.41 -4.78 -2.95
N GLY A 81 -8.59 -5.01 -3.99
CA GLY A 81 -9.04 -5.22 -5.37
C GLY A 81 -9.59 -3.96 -6.05
N GLN A 82 -9.15 -2.78 -5.60
CA GLN A 82 -9.56 -1.48 -6.15
C GLN A 82 -8.42 -0.88 -7.00
N GLU A 83 -7.98 -1.59 -8.02
CA GLU A 83 -6.75 -1.33 -8.79
C GLU A 83 -6.72 0.09 -9.39
N GLN A 84 -7.85 0.59 -9.87
CA GLN A 84 -7.92 1.94 -10.45
C GLN A 84 -7.65 3.04 -9.42
N LYS A 85 -8.11 2.85 -8.17
CA LYS A 85 -7.80 3.76 -7.07
C LYS A 85 -6.33 3.63 -6.67
N ALA A 86 -5.80 2.40 -6.60
CA ALA A 86 -4.40 2.15 -6.30
C ALA A 86 -3.48 2.87 -7.30
N ILE A 87 -3.71 2.70 -8.61
CA ILE A 87 -2.93 3.38 -9.66
C ILE A 87 -2.98 4.89 -9.49
N ARG A 88 -4.16 5.46 -9.19
CA ARG A 88 -4.30 6.91 -8.99
C ARG A 88 -3.50 7.38 -7.79
N SER A 89 -3.57 6.68 -6.67
CA SER A 89 -2.87 7.05 -5.44
C SER A 89 -1.35 6.92 -5.58
N PHE A 90 -0.83 5.88 -6.24
CA PHE A 90 0.61 5.79 -6.56
C PHE A 90 1.08 6.97 -7.42
N LYS A 91 0.29 7.35 -8.44
CA LYS A 91 0.62 8.52 -9.28
C LYS A 91 0.63 9.82 -8.49
N LEU A 92 -0.23 9.97 -7.48
CA LEU A 92 -0.21 11.13 -6.59
C LEU A 92 1.04 11.12 -5.69
N ALA A 93 1.44 9.97 -5.15
CA ALA A 93 2.69 9.85 -4.41
C ALA A 93 3.90 10.30 -5.26
N ILE A 94 3.98 9.83 -6.50
CA ILE A 94 5.03 10.20 -7.46
C ILE A 94 4.98 11.70 -7.81
N LEU A 95 3.78 12.25 -8.00
CA LEU A 95 3.61 13.67 -8.33
C LEU A 95 4.09 14.57 -7.20
N ASN A 96 3.82 14.19 -5.95
CA ASN A 96 4.21 14.96 -4.77
C ASN A 96 5.71 14.82 -4.46
N ASN A 97 6.28 13.66 -4.71
CA ASN A 97 7.72 13.45 -4.59
C ASN A 97 8.23 12.54 -5.73
N PRO A 98 8.79 13.13 -6.80
CA PRO A 98 9.34 12.36 -7.93
C PRO A 98 10.53 11.47 -7.57
N ASP A 99 11.19 11.72 -6.44
CA ASP A 99 12.33 10.90 -5.97
C ASP A 99 11.89 9.74 -5.06
N TYR A 100 10.58 9.61 -4.81
CA TYR A 100 10.04 8.54 -3.98
C TYR A 100 9.94 7.22 -4.76
N THR A 101 11.06 6.54 -4.90
CA THR A 101 11.26 5.35 -5.75
C THR A 101 10.32 4.19 -5.42
N LEU A 102 9.93 4.03 -4.14
CA LEU A 102 9.01 2.97 -3.70
C LEU A 102 7.65 3.05 -4.41
N ALA A 103 7.12 4.26 -4.66
CA ALA A 103 5.85 4.40 -5.37
C ALA A 103 5.96 3.98 -6.85
N TYR A 104 7.11 4.23 -7.50
CA TYR A 104 7.35 3.73 -8.86
C TYR A 104 7.42 2.20 -8.89
N GLU A 105 8.13 1.60 -7.94
CA GLU A 105 8.25 0.16 -7.83
C GLU A 105 6.88 -0.49 -7.63
N ASN A 106 6.12 -0.05 -6.64
CA ASN A 106 4.78 -0.56 -6.36
C ASN A 106 3.82 -0.38 -7.54
N LEU A 107 3.88 0.77 -8.24
CA LEU A 107 3.05 1.02 -9.41
C LEU A 107 3.44 0.11 -10.58
N ALA A 108 4.73 -0.09 -10.80
CA ALA A 108 5.22 -0.99 -11.85
C ALA A 108 4.79 -2.43 -11.58
N ASP A 109 4.90 -2.89 -10.33
CA ASP A 109 4.45 -4.22 -9.92
C ASP A 109 2.95 -4.42 -10.13
N LEU A 110 2.13 -3.42 -9.79
CA LEU A 110 0.70 -3.46 -10.07
C LEU A 110 0.42 -3.57 -11.57
N TYR A 111 1.12 -2.80 -12.41
CA TYR A 111 0.95 -2.90 -13.87
C TYR A 111 1.35 -4.26 -14.41
N LEU A 112 2.42 -4.85 -13.91
CA LEU A 112 2.85 -6.19 -14.33
C LEU A 112 1.84 -7.27 -13.90
N PHE A 113 1.31 -7.16 -12.70
CA PHE A 113 0.21 -8.01 -12.23
C PHE A 113 -1.01 -7.90 -13.15
N LEU A 114 -1.48 -6.69 -13.44
CA LEU A 114 -2.63 -6.45 -14.30
C LEU A 114 -2.38 -6.92 -15.75
N ALA A 115 -1.16 -6.75 -16.25
CA ALA A 115 -0.79 -7.27 -17.58
C ALA A 115 -0.89 -8.80 -17.61
N ARG A 116 -0.40 -9.48 -16.58
CA ARG A 116 -0.50 -10.94 -16.47
C ARG A 116 -1.96 -11.40 -16.40
N GLU A 117 -2.77 -10.79 -15.55
CA GLU A 117 -4.20 -11.12 -15.43
C GLU A 117 -4.93 -10.90 -16.78
N THR A 118 -4.60 -9.83 -17.52
CA THR A 118 -5.15 -9.57 -18.85
C THR A 118 -4.77 -10.67 -19.85
N TYR A 119 -3.53 -11.19 -19.81
CA TYR A 119 -3.15 -12.32 -20.66
C TYR A 119 -3.92 -13.59 -20.30
N LEU A 120 -4.10 -13.87 -19.01
CA LEU A 120 -4.87 -15.03 -18.53
C LEU A 120 -6.35 -14.90 -18.94
N GLU A 121 -6.95 -13.73 -18.83
CA GLU A 121 -8.30 -13.46 -19.28
C GLU A 121 -8.43 -13.69 -20.81
N GLY A 122 -7.50 -13.15 -21.60
CA GLY A 122 -7.45 -13.37 -23.04
C GLY A 122 -7.36 -14.85 -23.41
N MET A 123 -6.56 -15.63 -22.66
CA MET A 123 -6.42 -17.08 -22.86
C MET A 123 -7.73 -17.81 -22.53
N SER A 124 -8.42 -17.44 -21.49
CA SER A 124 -9.69 -18.07 -21.07
C SER A 124 -10.84 -17.82 -22.07
N LYS A 125 -10.84 -16.67 -22.76
CA LYS A 125 -11.85 -16.25 -23.73
C LYS A 125 -11.51 -16.63 -25.18
N GLY A 126 -10.23 -16.83 -25.46
CA GLY A 126 -9.73 -17.14 -26.80
C GLY A 126 -10.09 -18.55 -27.25
N ARG A 127 -10.68 -18.65 -28.49
CA ARG A 127 -11.10 -19.94 -29.02
C ARG A 127 -10.01 -20.72 -29.77
N LYS A 128 -8.89 -20.10 -30.12
CA LYS A 128 -7.78 -20.73 -30.87
C LYS A 128 -6.43 -20.07 -30.56
N ASN A 129 -5.41 -20.91 -30.48
CA ASN A 129 -3.97 -20.60 -30.41
C ASN A 129 -3.60 -19.43 -29.48
N ASN A 130 -3.47 -19.75 -28.21
CA ASN A 130 -3.10 -18.79 -27.14
C ASN A 130 -1.58 -18.80 -26.86
N ASP A 131 -0.75 -19.50 -27.64
CA ASP A 131 0.69 -19.72 -27.38
C ASP A 131 1.43 -18.42 -27.10
N ARG A 132 1.10 -17.34 -27.85
CA ARG A 132 1.72 -16.03 -27.64
C ARG A 132 1.32 -15.40 -26.32
N LEU A 133 0.06 -15.52 -25.89
CA LEU A 133 -0.42 -15.00 -24.61
C LEU A 133 0.16 -15.81 -23.46
N GLU A 134 0.19 -17.14 -23.63
CA GLU A 134 0.77 -18.07 -22.68
C GLU A 134 2.25 -17.79 -22.45
N ALA A 135 3.04 -17.65 -23.51
CA ALA A 135 4.46 -17.31 -23.42
C ALA A 135 4.70 -16.01 -22.64
N LYS A 136 3.90 -14.96 -22.90
CA LYS A 136 4.00 -13.69 -22.20
C LYS A 136 3.58 -13.79 -20.73
N SER A 137 2.49 -14.49 -20.44
CA SER A 137 2.03 -14.72 -19.05
C SER A 137 3.08 -15.49 -18.26
N ASN A 138 3.68 -16.54 -18.85
CA ASN A 138 4.74 -17.33 -18.22
C ASN A 138 6.02 -16.51 -18.02
N PHE A 139 6.38 -15.63 -18.94
CA PHE A 139 7.51 -14.71 -18.73
C PHE A 139 7.30 -13.83 -17.51
N LEU A 140 6.12 -13.21 -17.37
CA LEU A 140 5.80 -12.38 -16.22
C LEU A 140 5.79 -13.17 -14.91
N LYS A 141 5.30 -14.42 -14.90
CA LYS A 141 5.27 -15.27 -13.71
C LYS A 141 6.66 -15.52 -13.11
N ASN A 142 7.70 -15.52 -13.94
CA ASN A 142 9.08 -15.81 -13.52
C ASN A 142 9.86 -14.56 -13.08
N ILE A 143 9.26 -13.39 -13.09
CA ILE A 143 9.89 -12.17 -12.55
C ILE A 143 9.80 -12.19 -11.02
N PRO A 144 10.92 -12.07 -10.26
CA PRO A 144 10.96 -12.46 -8.85
C PRO A 144 10.35 -11.48 -7.84
N PHE A 145 9.64 -10.46 -8.28
CA PHE A 145 9.22 -9.34 -7.43
C PHE A 145 7.72 -9.29 -7.06
N PHE A 146 6.92 -10.27 -7.50
CA PHE A 146 5.47 -10.23 -7.28
C PHE A 146 4.99 -10.58 -5.88
N SER A 147 5.88 -10.85 -4.92
CA SER A 147 5.45 -11.58 -3.74
C SER A 147 4.91 -10.72 -2.61
N SER A 148 5.23 -9.46 -2.51
CA SER A 148 4.69 -8.68 -1.37
C SER A 148 4.80 -7.18 -1.58
N LYS A 149 3.73 -6.55 -1.99
CA LYS A 149 3.54 -5.13 -1.73
C LYS A 149 3.41 -4.95 -0.22
N SER A 150 4.45 -4.43 0.40
CA SER A 150 4.44 -4.05 1.80
C SER A 150 4.02 -2.59 1.95
N LEU A 151 3.35 -2.29 3.05
CA LEU A 151 3.19 -0.91 3.49
C LEU A 151 4.56 -0.28 3.76
N ASP A 152 4.69 1.03 3.54
CA ASP A 152 5.95 1.72 3.79
C ASP A 152 6.22 1.85 5.29
N LEU A 153 6.96 0.88 5.82
CA LEU A 153 7.50 0.90 7.18
C LEU A 153 8.94 1.46 7.21
N GLU A 154 9.62 1.55 6.06
CA GLU A 154 11.03 1.93 6.01
C GLU A 154 11.24 3.44 6.22
N THR A 155 10.32 4.26 5.76
CA THR A 155 10.39 5.71 5.95
C THR A 155 10.44 6.06 7.45
N LEU A 156 9.69 5.34 8.27
CA LEU A 156 9.70 5.52 9.72
C LEU A 156 11.04 5.23 10.39
N LYS A 157 11.84 4.32 9.83
CA LYS A 157 13.18 3.99 10.35
C LYS A 157 14.19 5.10 10.09
N LYS A 158 14.06 5.83 8.98
CA LYS A 158 14.97 6.92 8.61
C LYS A 158 14.76 8.18 9.45
N GLU A 159 13.54 8.43 9.90
CA GLU A 159 13.19 9.62 10.67
C GLU A 159 13.36 9.45 12.20
N GLY A 160 13.84 8.31 12.67
CA GLY A 160 14.22 8.09 14.08
C GLY A 160 13.05 7.94 15.05
N VAL A 161 11.83 7.70 14.56
CA VAL A 161 10.61 7.55 15.37
C VAL A 161 10.41 6.13 15.90
N ALA A 162 11.13 5.18 15.36
CA ALA A 162 11.09 3.77 15.74
C ALA A 162 12.20 3.42 16.75
N LYS A 163 12.33 4.17 17.87
CA LYS A 163 13.15 3.77 19.01
C LYS A 163 12.28 3.35 20.17
#